data_45e21fb23fa525b3081a3e4d7a4748c7
#
_entry.id   45e21fb23fa525b3081a3e4d7a4748c7
#
_cell.length_a   1.000
_cell.length_b   1.000
_cell.length_c   1.000
_cell.angle_alpha   90.00
_cell.angle_beta   90.00
_cell.angle_gamma   90.00
#
_symmetry.space_group_name_H-M   'P 1'
#
loop_
_entity.id
_entity.type
_entity.pdbx_description
1 polymer ?
#
loop_
_entity_poly.entity_id
_entity_poly.type
_entity_poly.pdbx_seq_one_letter_code
_entity_poly.pdbx_strand_id
1 'polypeptide(L)'
;VGSEMCIRDSLYSAARVKHPLIRAQLRDAWRRERAHHEPLEAWKRIVEDPETRESYVKVRGLGDLVRTSWDEATEIIAAANLYTIEKYGPDRIAGFSPIPGYSMVSYGAGVRYLSLIGATPLSFYDWYCDLPPSSPQTFGEQTDVPESEAWYYSNYILCWGTNISMTRTPDAHFMIEARYNGTKLVNICPDYCESTKDADWWLHPKQGTDAALALAMNFVIFKEFHLDNPDPYFTDYVRKFTDLPMLVCLDKRAGKDAYVAGRTLRASDLEAYAKAGNSQWKTVVWDETSDAPAVPQGSIGYRWEQEANGDEGKWNTLEIDGETGKDIHPRLSFIDSSDEVVALNVPYFGDESIPLFPGNTDDGPVLERAVPVKRIKTAEGEALVTTVFDLFGAFLG
;
A
#
# COMPACT_ATOMS: atom_id res chain seq x y z
N VAL A 1 30.85 -7.43 -1.50
CA VAL A 1 31.82 -7.33 -2.59
C VAL A 1 31.31 -6.40 -3.68
N GLY A 2 30.07 -6.49 -4.11
CA GLY A 2 29.50 -5.58 -5.12
C GLY A 2 29.40 -4.12 -4.68
N SER A 3 29.12 -3.86 -3.41
CA SER A 3 29.01 -2.50 -2.86
C SER A 3 30.33 -1.74 -2.88
N GLU A 4 31.46 -2.38 -2.70
CA GLU A 4 32.77 -1.71 -2.71
C GLU A 4 33.16 -1.19 -4.10
N MET A 5 32.88 -1.95 -5.16
CA MET A 5 33.14 -1.48 -6.53
C MET A 5 32.26 -0.27 -6.87
N CYS A 6 30.95 -0.33 -6.59
CA CYS A 6 30.02 0.77 -6.85
C CYS A 6 30.37 2.01 -6.03
N ILE A 7 30.72 1.86 -4.75
CA ILE A 7 31.13 2.96 -3.88
C ILE A 7 32.42 3.61 -4.39
N ARG A 8 33.43 2.81 -4.70
CA ARG A 8 34.70 3.30 -5.19
C ARG A 8 34.54 4.05 -6.51
N ASP A 9 33.85 3.45 -7.47
CA ASP A 9 33.66 4.05 -8.80
C ASP A 9 32.84 5.35 -8.73
N SER A 10 31.83 5.41 -7.87
CA SER A 10 31.03 6.61 -7.66
C SER A 10 31.81 7.71 -6.91
N LEU A 11 32.51 7.33 -5.83
CA LEU A 11 33.27 8.30 -5.01
C LEU A 11 34.42 8.95 -5.75
N TYR A 12 35.12 8.22 -6.59
CA TYR A 12 36.29 8.70 -7.33
C TYR A 12 36.01 9.00 -8.79
N SER A 13 34.77 8.90 -9.23
CA SER A 13 34.36 9.25 -10.59
C SER A 13 34.67 10.71 -10.91
N ALA A 14 35.10 10.96 -12.13
CA ALA A 14 35.23 12.34 -12.65
C ALA A 14 33.87 13.05 -12.72
N ALA A 15 32.78 12.30 -12.84
CA ALA A 15 31.42 12.84 -12.86
C ALA A 15 30.84 13.14 -11.47
N ARG A 16 31.57 12.82 -10.38
CA ARG A 16 31.09 13.10 -9.04
C ARG A 16 30.84 14.60 -8.83
N VAL A 17 29.70 14.94 -8.26
CA VAL A 17 29.37 16.31 -7.84
C VAL A 17 30.30 16.73 -6.68
N LYS A 18 31.12 17.74 -6.88
CA LYS A 18 32.13 18.19 -5.91
C LYS A 18 31.78 19.54 -5.25
N HIS A 19 30.81 20.23 -5.76
CA HIS A 19 30.40 21.53 -5.31
C HIS A 19 28.87 21.64 -5.30
N PRO A 20 28.30 22.51 -4.48
CA PRO A 20 26.89 22.83 -4.57
C PRO A 20 26.54 23.36 -5.96
N LEU A 21 25.42 22.89 -6.45
CA LEU A 21 24.84 23.31 -7.73
C LEU A 21 23.48 23.94 -7.48
N ILE A 22 23.20 24.99 -8.23
CA ILE A 22 21.93 25.73 -8.17
C ILE A 22 21.48 26.04 -9.61
N ARG A 23 20.19 26.18 -9.83
CA ARG A 23 19.68 26.63 -11.12
C ARG A 23 20.19 28.04 -11.42
N ALA A 24 20.69 28.25 -12.63
CA ALA A 24 21.30 29.53 -13.03
C ALA A 24 20.37 30.74 -12.79
N GLN A 25 19.10 30.59 -13.16
CA GLN A 25 18.05 31.59 -12.98
C GLN A 25 17.87 32.00 -11.52
N LEU A 26 17.85 31.03 -10.62
CA LEU A 26 17.73 31.28 -9.18
C LEU A 26 19.00 31.96 -8.64
N ARG A 27 20.20 31.51 -9.03
CA ARG A 27 21.44 32.10 -8.62
C ARG A 27 21.53 33.58 -9.05
N ASP A 28 21.17 33.86 -10.29
CA ASP A 28 21.27 35.20 -10.84
C ASP A 28 20.22 36.14 -10.21
N ALA A 29 19.00 35.65 -9.96
CA ALA A 29 18.00 36.38 -9.19
C ALA A 29 18.48 36.63 -7.75
N TRP A 30 19.04 35.61 -7.08
CA TRP A 30 19.56 35.73 -5.74
C TRP A 30 20.67 36.82 -5.66
N ARG A 31 21.68 36.76 -6.51
CA ARG A 31 22.78 37.69 -6.51
C ARG A 31 22.35 39.14 -6.81
N ARG A 32 21.36 39.30 -7.68
CA ARG A 32 20.79 40.62 -7.99
C ARG A 32 20.10 41.22 -6.75
N GLU A 33 19.23 40.49 -6.11
CA GLU A 33 18.50 41.00 -4.96
C GLU A 33 19.39 41.11 -3.71
N ARG A 34 20.31 40.16 -3.51
CA ARG A 34 21.22 40.14 -2.36
C ARG A 34 22.26 41.26 -2.38
N ALA A 35 22.55 41.83 -3.55
CA ALA A 35 23.42 42.98 -3.65
C ALA A 35 22.85 44.25 -2.96
N HIS A 36 21.54 44.28 -2.75
CA HIS A 36 20.83 45.46 -2.25
C HIS A 36 20.00 45.20 -0.98
N HIS A 37 19.81 43.95 -0.61
CA HIS A 37 18.91 43.55 0.46
C HIS A 37 19.52 42.48 1.36
N GLU A 38 19.09 42.45 2.62
CA GLU A 38 19.41 41.37 3.55
C GLU A 38 18.80 40.02 3.05
N PRO A 39 19.35 38.87 3.46
CA PRO A 39 19.01 37.57 2.90
C PRO A 39 17.50 37.26 2.85
N LEU A 40 16.80 37.51 3.95
CA LEU A 40 15.37 37.25 4.04
C LEU A 40 14.55 38.14 3.09
N GLU A 41 14.89 39.45 3.03
CA GLU A 41 14.20 40.38 2.14
C GLU A 41 14.53 40.09 0.66
N ALA A 42 15.76 39.70 0.36
CA ALA A 42 16.15 39.28 -0.99
C ALA A 42 15.35 38.06 -1.44
N TRP A 43 15.21 37.05 -0.57
CA TRP A 43 14.40 35.86 -0.86
C TRP A 43 12.93 36.20 -1.06
N LYS A 44 12.37 37.03 -0.19
CA LYS A 44 10.96 37.47 -0.27
C LYS A 44 10.65 38.11 -1.62
N ARG A 45 11.50 39.02 -2.09
CA ARG A 45 11.36 39.67 -3.39
C ARG A 45 11.39 38.69 -4.55
N ILE A 46 12.23 37.65 -4.47
CA ILE A 46 12.33 36.61 -5.51
C ILE A 46 11.06 35.78 -5.58
N VAL A 47 10.52 35.35 -4.42
CA VAL A 47 9.39 34.40 -4.41
C VAL A 47 8.04 35.10 -4.52
N GLU A 48 7.93 36.36 -4.14
CA GLU A 48 6.69 37.14 -4.23
C GLU A 48 6.51 37.82 -5.60
N ASP A 49 7.59 37.99 -6.36
CA ASP A 49 7.50 38.40 -7.77
C ASP A 49 7.18 37.18 -8.65
N PRO A 50 5.97 37.10 -9.27
CA PRO A 50 5.54 35.94 -10.05
C PRO A 50 6.47 35.63 -11.23
N GLU A 51 6.98 36.65 -11.92
CA GLU A 51 7.82 36.48 -13.10
C GLU A 51 9.16 35.85 -12.71
N THR A 52 9.85 36.42 -11.71
CA THR A 52 11.11 35.89 -11.19
C THR A 52 10.93 34.46 -10.65
N ARG A 53 9.86 34.20 -9.87
CA ARG A 53 9.57 32.88 -9.35
C ARG A 53 9.37 31.88 -10.48
N GLU A 54 8.56 32.18 -11.48
CA GLU A 54 8.31 31.29 -12.60
C GLU A 54 9.58 31.00 -13.40
N SER A 55 10.46 31.99 -13.57
CA SER A 55 11.69 31.86 -14.34
C SER A 55 12.58 30.71 -13.87
N TYR A 56 12.69 30.49 -12.54
CA TYR A 56 13.50 29.41 -11.98
C TYR A 56 12.70 28.14 -11.68
N VAL A 57 11.37 28.21 -11.54
CA VAL A 57 10.53 27.03 -11.30
C VAL A 57 10.37 26.22 -12.58
N LYS A 58 10.10 26.85 -13.71
CA LYS A 58 9.87 26.18 -15.00
C LYS A 58 11.06 25.39 -15.55
N VAL A 59 12.28 25.73 -15.11
CA VAL A 59 13.50 25.00 -15.52
C VAL A 59 13.85 23.83 -14.60
N ARG A 60 12.98 23.49 -13.63
CA ARG A 60 13.18 22.33 -12.76
C ARG A 60 13.23 21.05 -13.59
N GLY A 61 14.31 20.27 -13.42
CA GLY A 61 14.51 19.02 -14.16
C GLY A 61 15.02 19.15 -15.59
N LEU A 62 15.11 20.38 -16.12
CA LEU A 62 15.58 20.64 -17.49
C LEU A 62 17.10 20.89 -17.59
N GLY A 63 17.83 20.78 -16.49
CA GLY A 63 19.25 21.06 -16.42
C GLY A 63 19.55 22.49 -15.95
N ASP A 64 20.55 23.14 -16.58
CA ASP A 64 20.95 24.53 -16.29
C ASP A 64 21.45 24.73 -14.85
N LEU A 65 22.08 23.71 -14.27
CA LEU A 65 22.68 23.73 -12.95
C LEU A 65 24.10 24.35 -13.06
N VAL A 66 24.36 25.36 -12.27
CA VAL A 66 25.64 26.06 -12.20
C VAL A 66 26.23 25.95 -10.80
N ARG A 67 27.57 26.03 -10.75
CA ARG A 67 28.32 25.97 -9.49
C ARG A 67 28.02 27.20 -8.63
N THR A 68 27.87 26.98 -7.33
CA THR A 68 27.82 28.00 -6.28
C THR A 68 28.79 27.65 -5.14
N SER A 69 28.94 28.52 -4.13
CA SER A 69 29.65 28.22 -2.89
C SER A 69 28.72 27.61 -1.85
N TRP A 70 29.29 26.93 -0.85
CA TRP A 70 28.52 26.46 0.31
C TRP A 70 27.88 27.61 1.07
N ASP A 71 28.57 28.73 1.23
CA ASP A 71 28.04 29.90 1.93
C ASP A 71 26.80 30.45 1.23
N GLU A 72 26.88 30.63 -0.11
CA GLU A 72 25.74 31.09 -0.90
C GLU A 72 24.56 30.08 -0.85
N ALA A 73 24.83 28.77 -0.97
CA ALA A 73 23.80 27.76 -0.92
C ALA A 73 23.09 27.68 0.44
N THR A 74 23.85 27.71 1.53
CA THR A 74 23.30 27.66 2.89
C THR A 74 22.56 28.95 3.25
N GLU A 75 23.04 30.11 2.80
CA GLU A 75 22.33 31.38 3.01
C GLU A 75 20.97 31.40 2.31
N ILE A 76 20.89 30.90 1.06
CA ILE A 76 19.62 30.76 0.33
C ILE A 76 18.64 29.81 1.07
N ILE A 77 19.13 28.66 1.53
CA ILE A 77 18.32 27.72 2.27
C ILE A 77 17.80 28.33 3.58
N ALA A 78 18.67 29.03 4.32
CA ALA A 78 18.27 29.70 5.56
C ALA A 78 17.21 30.78 5.30
N ALA A 79 17.41 31.61 4.28
CA ALA A 79 16.46 32.67 3.91
C ALA A 79 15.08 32.05 3.51
N ALA A 80 15.10 30.97 2.73
CA ALA A 80 13.88 30.27 2.33
C ALA A 80 13.11 29.70 3.53
N ASN A 81 13.81 29.08 4.48
CA ASN A 81 13.21 28.54 5.69
C ASN A 81 12.64 29.64 6.58
N LEU A 82 13.40 30.71 6.82
CA LEU A 82 12.95 31.88 7.59
C LEU A 82 11.70 32.51 6.99
N TYR A 83 11.66 32.68 5.69
CA TYR A 83 10.49 33.20 4.98
C TYR A 83 9.28 32.30 5.18
N THR A 84 9.46 30.99 5.07
CA THR A 84 8.36 30.02 5.27
C THR A 84 7.85 30.06 6.70
N ILE A 85 8.75 30.14 7.69
CA ILE A 85 8.40 30.25 9.11
C ILE A 85 7.60 31.52 9.40
N GLU A 86 8.06 32.65 8.89
CA GLU A 86 7.38 33.94 9.12
C GLU A 86 5.99 33.99 8.47
N LYS A 87 5.88 33.47 7.24
CA LYS A 87 4.67 33.62 6.45
C LYS A 87 3.62 32.53 6.72
N TYR A 88 4.04 31.31 6.99
CA TYR A 88 3.16 30.16 7.03
C TYR A 88 3.25 29.31 8.29
N GLY A 89 4.27 29.53 9.12
CA GLY A 89 4.58 28.72 10.28
C GLY A 89 5.66 27.67 10.04
N PRO A 90 6.38 27.24 11.09
CA PRO A 90 7.47 26.27 10.99
C PRO A 90 7.00 24.86 10.60
N ASP A 91 5.77 24.49 10.91
CA ASP A 91 5.12 23.21 10.57
C ASP A 91 4.95 23.03 9.04
N ARG A 92 5.15 24.09 8.26
CA ARG A 92 5.12 24.03 6.79
C ARG A 92 6.45 23.63 6.17
N ILE A 93 7.46 23.41 6.99
CA ILE A 93 8.73 22.81 6.60
C ILE A 93 8.71 21.37 7.10
N ALA A 94 8.90 20.42 6.18
CA ALA A 94 9.00 19.00 6.51
C ALA A 94 10.26 18.42 5.90
N GLY A 95 10.82 17.42 6.53
CA GLY A 95 11.98 16.71 6.02
C GLY A 95 12.30 15.47 6.81
N PHE A 96 13.15 14.63 6.25
CA PHE A 96 13.65 13.43 6.90
C PHE A 96 15.15 13.31 6.77
N SER A 97 15.73 12.63 7.72
CA SER A 97 17.13 12.30 7.75
C SER A 97 17.44 11.02 6.96
N PRO A 98 18.71 10.82 6.61
CA PRO A 98 19.17 9.53 6.07
C PRO A 98 18.91 8.38 7.00
N ILE A 99 19.01 7.17 6.45
CA ILE A 99 18.90 5.90 7.20
C ILE A 99 19.89 5.87 8.36
N PRO A 100 19.49 5.48 9.58
CA PRO A 100 20.36 5.42 10.76
C PRO A 100 21.61 4.56 10.57
N GLY A 101 21.53 3.52 9.74
CA GLY A 101 22.64 2.61 9.44
C GLY A 101 23.83 3.26 8.72
N TYR A 102 23.66 4.43 8.09
CA TYR A 102 24.77 5.11 7.44
C TYR A 102 25.69 5.82 8.43
N SER A 103 25.14 6.58 9.36
CA SER A 103 25.90 7.32 10.36
C SER A 103 24.95 7.95 11.38
N MET A 104 25.26 7.80 12.65
CA MET A 104 24.52 8.47 13.73
C MET A 104 24.57 10.01 13.59
N VAL A 105 25.73 10.54 13.16
CA VAL A 105 25.88 11.98 12.95
C VAL A 105 25.03 12.47 11.78
N SER A 106 25.04 11.76 10.65
CA SER A 106 24.23 12.13 9.48
C SER A 106 22.74 12.04 9.78
N TYR A 107 22.31 10.99 10.49
CA TYR A 107 20.92 10.83 10.92
C TYR A 107 20.53 11.94 11.91
N GLY A 108 21.30 12.11 12.98
CA GLY A 108 21.00 13.07 14.04
C GLY A 108 21.05 14.53 13.59
N ALA A 109 21.94 14.89 12.66
CA ALA A 109 22.08 16.27 12.18
C ALA A 109 20.82 16.80 11.51
N GLY A 110 20.19 16.02 10.63
CA GLY A 110 18.94 16.41 9.95
C GLY A 110 17.77 16.55 10.92
N VAL A 111 17.55 15.56 11.77
CA VAL A 111 16.48 15.60 12.80
C VAL A 111 16.70 16.78 13.75
N ARG A 112 17.95 16.99 14.20
CA ARG A 112 18.29 18.13 15.07
C ARG A 112 17.97 19.46 14.40
N TYR A 113 18.37 19.64 13.13
CA TYR A 113 18.08 20.85 12.38
C TYR A 113 16.57 21.13 12.31
N LEU A 114 15.79 20.16 11.87
CA LEU A 114 14.34 20.29 11.76
C LEU A 114 13.70 20.62 13.11
N SER A 115 14.12 19.93 14.18
CA SER A 115 13.60 20.17 15.54
C SER A 115 13.95 21.57 16.04
N LEU A 116 15.15 22.09 15.77
CA LEU A 116 15.58 23.42 16.21
C LEU A 116 14.83 24.54 15.53
N ILE A 117 14.39 24.37 14.30
CA ILE A 117 13.60 25.37 13.56
C ILE A 117 12.09 25.18 13.72
N GLY A 118 11.64 24.20 14.51
CA GLY A 118 10.22 23.88 14.72
C GLY A 118 9.54 23.22 13.52
N ALA A 119 10.31 22.67 12.59
CA ALA A 119 9.81 21.96 11.42
C ALA A 119 9.33 20.55 11.77
N THR A 120 8.59 19.93 10.85
CA THR A 120 8.07 18.56 11.00
C THR A 120 9.10 17.53 10.55
N PRO A 121 9.73 16.77 11.46
CA PRO A 121 10.55 15.63 11.07
C PRO A 121 9.64 14.48 10.67
N LEU A 122 9.81 13.96 9.46
CA LEU A 122 9.10 12.80 8.93
C LEU A 122 9.91 11.53 9.20
N SER A 123 9.21 10.42 9.43
CA SER A 123 9.83 9.11 9.49
C SER A 123 10.16 8.61 8.10
N PHE A 124 11.40 8.23 7.84
CA PHE A 124 11.74 7.64 6.57
C PHE A 124 11.23 6.19 6.45
N TYR A 125 10.99 5.50 7.55
CA TYR A 125 10.42 4.16 7.57
C TYR A 125 9.03 4.09 6.91
N ASP A 126 8.22 5.13 7.07
CA ASP A 126 6.91 5.23 6.41
C ASP A 126 7.02 5.50 4.91
N TRP A 127 8.21 5.86 4.44
CA TRP A 127 8.47 6.25 3.06
C TRP A 127 9.12 5.15 2.22
N TYR A 128 10.02 4.36 2.83
CA TYR A 128 10.92 3.47 2.10
C TYR A 128 10.45 2.03 1.96
N CYS A 129 9.25 1.69 2.30
CA CYS A 129 8.76 0.32 2.16
C CYS A 129 9.53 -0.75 2.96
N ASP A 130 10.42 -0.37 3.86
CA ASP A 130 10.94 -1.29 4.87
C ASP A 130 9.82 -1.78 5.78
N LEU A 131 8.75 -0.98 5.83
CA LEU A 131 7.49 -1.27 6.48
C LEU A 131 6.38 -1.14 5.43
N PRO A 132 6.12 -2.19 4.64
CA PRO A 132 5.18 -2.14 3.53
C PRO A 132 3.77 -1.76 4.01
N PRO A 133 3.13 -0.75 3.45
CA PRO A 133 1.81 -0.31 3.91
C PRO A 133 0.70 -1.34 3.64
N SER A 134 0.92 -2.28 2.74
CA SER A 134 -0.01 -3.38 2.46
C SER A 134 0.02 -4.49 3.53
N SER A 135 1.15 -4.68 4.21
CA SER A 135 1.27 -5.73 5.23
C SER A 135 0.28 -5.57 6.39
N PRO A 136 0.09 -4.37 7.00
CA PRO A 136 -0.94 -4.19 8.02
C PRO A 136 -2.36 -4.43 7.51
N GLN A 137 -2.63 -4.12 6.25
CA GLN A 137 -3.94 -4.36 5.65
C GLN A 137 -4.22 -5.85 5.41
N THR A 138 -3.18 -6.62 5.12
CA THR A 138 -3.28 -8.05 4.81
C THR A 138 -3.14 -8.92 6.05
N PHE A 139 -2.13 -8.64 6.88
CA PHE A 139 -1.76 -9.49 8.02
C PHE A 139 -2.09 -8.87 9.38
N GLY A 140 -2.48 -7.61 9.43
CA GLY A 140 -2.69 -6.87 10.68
C GLY A 140 -1.41 -6.40 11.36
N GLU A 141 -0.25 -6.72 10.84
CA GLU A 141 1.06 -6.35 11.37
C GLU A 141 1.94 -5.75 10.29
N GLN A 142 2.86 -4.89 10.72
CA GLN A 142 3.79 -4.20 9.83
C GLN A 142 5.18 -4.85 9.82
N THR A 143 5.27 -6.11 10.16
CA THR A 143 6.54 -6.85 10.18
C THR A 143 6.65 -7.78 8.98
N ASP A 144 7.86 -7.91 8.48
CA ASP A 144 8.19 -8.94 7.50
C ASP A 144 8.27 -10.28 8.23
N VAL A 145 7.43 -11.19 7.88
CA VAL A 145 7.43 -12.56 8.36
C VAL A 145 7.33 -13.50 7.16
N PRO A 146 7.94 -14.65 7.19
CA PRO A 146 8.79 -15.26 8.21
C PRO A 146 10.26 -14.82 8.12
N GLU A 147 11.09 -15.30 9.05
CA GLU A 147 12.55 -15.16 8.98
C GLU A 147 13.12 -15.86 7.76
N SER A 148 14.31 -15.42 7.30
CA SER A 148 14.98 -15.98 6.11
C SER A 148 15.28 -17.48 6.24
N GLU A 149 15.47 -18.00 7.44
CA GLU A 149 15.61 -19.43 7.71
C GLU A 149 14.39 -20.25 7.26
N ALA A 150 13.19 -19.68 7.33
CA ALA A 150 11.99 -20.38 6.90
C ALA A 150 11.97 -20.67 5.39
N TRP A 151 12.81 -20.00 4.59
CA TRP A 151 12.93 -20.26 3.16
C TRP A 151 13.43 -21.68 2.85
N TYR A 152 14.17 -22.31 3.76
CA TYR A 152 14.59 -23.69 3.60
C TYR A 152 13.43 -24.70 3.52
N TYR A 153 12.28 -24.33 4.08
CA TYR A 153 11.07 -25.16 4.08
C TYR A 153 10.11 -24.85 2.94
N SER A 154 10.47 -23.90 2.08
CA SER A 154 9.67 -23.49 0.95
C SER A 154 9.98 -24.35 -0.26
N ASN A 155 8.96 -24.83 -0.97
CA ASN A 155 9.15 -25.50 -2.26
C ASN A 155 9.26 -24.49 -3.41
N TYR A 156 8.78 -23.26 -3.19
CA TYR A 156 8.70 -22.21 -4.20
C TYR A 156 8.93 -20.84 -3.57
N ILE A 157 9.83 -20.06 -4.13
CA ILE A 157 10.14 -18.69 -3.68
C ILE A 157 9.88 -17.73 -4.83
N LEU A 158 9.04 -16.72 -4.59
CA LEU A 158 8.82 -15.60 -5.49
C LEU A 158 9.60 -14.38 -4.99
N CYS A 159 10.68 -14.01 -5.68
CA CYS A 159 11.39 -12.76 -5.44
C CYS A 159 10.73 -11.66 -6.26
N TRP A 160 9.91 -10.83 -5.65
CA TRP A 160 9.13 -9.82 -6.34
C TRP A 160 9.67 -8.42 -6.09
N GLY A 161 10.17 -7.76 -7.16
CA GLY A 161 10.68 -6.39 -7.10
C GLY A 161 11.91 -6.22 -6.18
N THR A 162 12.63 -7.29 -5.89
CA THR A 162 13.78 -7.27 -4.99
C THR A 162 15.03 -7.88 -5.63
N ASN A 163 16.18 -7.30 -5.33
CA ASN A 163 17.49 -7.84 -5.70
C ASN A 163 18.19 -8.34 -4.43
N ILE A 164 17.78 -9.51 -3.94
CA ILE A 164 18.26 -10.09 -2.67
C ILE A 164 19.78 -10.18 -2.65
N SER A 165 20.38 -10.62 -3.73
CA SER A 165 21.85 -10.81 -3.81
C SER A 165 22.65 -9.52 -3.59
N MET A 166 22.07 -8.36 -3.87
CA MET A 166 22.70 -7.05 -3.69
C MET A 166 22.21 -6.30 -2.46
N THR A 167 20.90 -6.22 -2.29
CA THR A 167 20.30 -5.33 -1.27
C THR A 167 20.04 -6.02 0.05
N ARG A 168 19.99 -7.35 0.04
CA ARG A 168 19.85 -8.20 1.23
C ARG A 168 20.91 -9.31 1.23
N THR A 169 22.16 -8.94 1.02
CA THR A 169 23.28 -9.86 0.89
C THR A 169 23.36 -10.90 2.04
N PRO A 170 23.10 -10.56 3.32
CA PRO A 170 23.06 -11.55 4.38
C PRO A 170 22.01 -12.65 4.19
N ASP A 171 20.91 -12.35 3.50
CA ASP A 171 19.81 -13.30 3.24
C ASP A 171 20.05 -14.14 1.97
N ALA A 172 20.95 -13.70 1.10
CA ALA A 172 21.18 -14.35 -0.20
C ALA A 172 21.61 -15.82 -0.09
N HIS A 173 22.36 -16.19 0.96
CA HIS A 173 22.79 -17.57 1.14
C HIS A 173 21.60 -18.50 1.45
N PHE A 174 20.59 -18.05 2.22
CA PHE A 174 19.38 -18.84 2.48
C PHE A 174 18.63 -19.15 1.18
N MET A 175 18.51 -18.16 0.30
CA MET A 175 17.90 -18.33 -1.02
C MET A 175 18.64 -19.36 -1.87
N ILE A 176 19.96 -19.28 -1.93
CA ILE A 176 20.79 -20.19 -2.73
C ILE A 176 20.78 -21.61 -2.15
N GLU A 177 20.88 -21.75 -0.83
CA GLU A 177 20.87 -23.04 -0.16
C GLU A 177 19.51 -23.72 -0.25
N ALA A 178 18.41 -22.97 -0.17
CA ALA A 178 17.07 -23.49 -0.42
C ALA A 178 16.96 -24.11 -1.84
N ARG A 179 17.56 -23.48 -2.85
CA ARG A 179 17.60 -24.04 -4.21
C ARG A 179 18.38 -25.36 -4.29
N TYR A 180 19.49 -25.49 -3.56
CA TYR A 180 20.20 -26.78 -3.49
C TYR A 180 19.34 -27.89 -2.89
N ASN A 181 18.36 -27.55 -2.06
CA ASN A 181 17.37 -28.47 -1.50
C ASN A 181 16.17 -28.71 -2.42
N GLY A 182 16.15 -28.13 -3.63
CA GLY A 182 15.11 -28.34 -4.64
C GLY A 182 14.04 -27.25 -4.73
N THR A 183 14.13 -26.21 -3.91
CA THR A 183 13.23 -25.04 -4.01
C THR A 183 13.35 -24.37 -5.37
N LYS A 184 12.22 -24.08 -5.98
CA LYS A 184 12.13 -23.30 -7.22
C LYS A 184 12.14 -21.82 -6.91
N LEU A 185 13.00 -21.07 -7.61
CA LEU A 185 13.12 -19.64 -7.46
C LEU A 185 12.61 -18.93 -8.73
N VAL A 186 11.62 -18.08 -8.56
CA VAL A 186 11.13 -17.18 -9.61
C VAL A 186 11.47 -15.75 -9.25
N ASN A 187 12.16 -15.06 -10.14
CA ASN A 187 12.45 -13.64 -9.96
C ASN A 187 11.51 -12.80 -10.84
N ILE A 188 10.75 -11.91 -10.22
CA ILE A 188 9.78 -11.04 -10.87
C ILE A 188 10.31 -9.60 -10.75
N CYS A 189 10.98 -9.13 -11.80
CA CYS A 189 11.52 -7.78 -11.84
C CYS A 189 11.67 -7.30 -13.28
N PRO A 190 11.57 -5.99 -13.53
CA PRO A 190 11.57 -5.44 -14.89
C PRO A 190 12.93 -5.48 -15.58
N ASP A 191 14.02 -5.64 -14.85
CA ASP A 191 15.39 -5.68 -15.33
C ASP A 191 16.12 -6.95 -14.86
N TYR A 192 17.15 -7.32 -15.60
CA TYR A 192 17.99 -8.48 -15.26
C TYR A 192 18.96 -8.10 -14.14
N CYS A 193 18.60 -8.41 -12.90
CA CYS A 193 19.43 -8.16 -11.72
C CYS A 193 20.22 -9.39 -11.27
N GLU A 194 21.07 -9.24 -10.25
CA GLU A 194 21.93 -10.32 -9.75
C GLU A 194 21.12 -11.52 -9.24
N SER A 195 19.98 -11.30 -8.62
CA SER A 195 19.11 -12.40 -8.17
C SER A 195 18.48 -13.16 -9.35
N THR A 196 18.38 -12.53 -10.52
CA THR A 196 17.83 -13.18 -11.72
C THR A 196 18.74 -14.30 -12.26
N LYS A 197 20.05 -14.15 -12.16
CA LYS A 197 21.01 -15.18 -12.59
C LYS A 197 20.85 -16.51 -11.84
N ASP A 198 20.35 -16.41 -10.61
CA ASP A 198 20.17 -17.56 -9.72
C ASP A 198 18.75 -18.14 -9.81
N ALA A 199 17.84 -17.49 -10.53
CA ALA A 199 16.44 -17.90 -10.65
C ALA A 199 16.27 -19.05 -11.67
N ASP A 200 15.32 -19.95 -11.40
CA ASP A 200 14.85 -20.95 -12.35
C ASP A 200 14.00 -20.30 -13.45
N TRP A 201 13.33 -19.22 -13.11
CA TRP A 201 12.48 -18.50 -14.03
C TRP A 201 12.51 -16.99 -13.75
N TRP A 202 12.64 -16.19 -14.80
CA TRP A 202 12.55 -14.73 -14.76
C TRP A 202 11.31 -14.26 -15.49
N LEU A 203 10.43 -13.59 -14.73
CA LEU A 203 9.30 -12.85 -15.25
C LEU A 203 9.66 -11.36 -15.23
N HIS A 204 9.53 -10.68 -16.36
CA HIS A 204 9.88 -9.27 -16.51
C HIS A 204 8.65 -8.44 -16.90
N PRO A 205 7.76 -8.16 -15.95
CA PRO A 205 6.59 -7.34 -16.23
C PRO A 205 7.00 -5.92 -16.64
N LYS A 206 6.20 -5.29 -17.48
CA LYS A 206 6.33 -3.84 -17.75
C LYS A 206 6.13 -3.09 -16.41
N GLN A 207 6.90 -2.05 -16.17
CA GLN A 207 6.79 -1.24 -14.95
C GLN A 207 5.34 -0.77 -14.75
N GLY A 208 4.85 -0.88 -13.51
CA GLY A 208 3.47 -0.53 -13.16
C GLY A 208 2.41 -1.60 -13.50
N THR A 209 2.81 -2.80 -13.94
CA THR A 209 1.87 -3.89 -14.26
C THR A 209 1.92 -5.07 -13.30
N ASP A 210 2.59 -4.94 -12.16
CA ASP A 210 2.70 -6.00 -11.14
C ASP A 210 1.33 -6.46 -10.65
N ALA A 211 0.40 -5.53 -10.42
CA ALA A 211 -0.96 -5.85 -10.02
C ALA A 211 -1.68 -6.73 -11.05
N ALA A 212 -1.47 -6.50 -12.34
CA ALA A 212 -2.07 -7.33 -13.39
C ALA A 212 -1.53 -8.75 -13.37
N LEU A 213 -0.21 -8.93 -13.13
CA LEU A 213 0.39 -10.25 -12.97
C LEU A 213 -0.17 -10.96 -11.72
N ALA A 214 -0.26 -10.27 -10.58
CA ALA A 214 -0.82 -10.81 -9.36
C ALA A 214 -2.29 -11.22 -9.53
N LEU A 215 -3.10 -10.40 -10.18
CA LEU A 215 -4.50 -10.72 -10.48
C LEU A 215 -4.62 -11.93 -11.42
N ALA A 216 -3.74 -12.06 -12.43
CA ALA A 216 -3.73 -13.24 -13.31
C ALA A 216 -3.40 -14.52 -12.53
N MET A 217 -2.45 -14.46 -11.58
CA MET A 217 -2.17 -15.59 -10.68
C MET A 217 -3.37 -15.92 -9.80
N ASN A 218 -4.01 -14.92 -9.22
CA ASN A 218 -5.22 -15.08 -8.41
C ASN A 218 -6.38 -15.67 -9.23
N PHE A 219 -6.53 -15.25 -10.49
CA PHE A 219 -7.55 -15.82 -11.38
C PHE A 219 -7.37 -17.33 -11.55
N VAL A 220 -6.15 -17.79 -11.80
CA VAL A 220 -5.85 -19.22 -11.94
C VAL A 220 -6.18 -19.99 -10.66
N ILE A 221 -5.74 -19.47 -9.50
CA ILE A 221 -6.01 -20.10 -8.20
C ILE A 221 -7.52 -20.14 -7.93
N PHE A 222 -8.20 -19.03 -8.15
CA PHE A 222 -9.64 -18.91 -7.91
C PHE A 222 -10.43 -19.88 -8.79
N LYS A 223 -10.11 -19.92 -10.09
CA LYS A 223 -10.77 -20.78 -11.05
C LYS A 223 -10.51 -22.26 -10.76
N GLU A 224 -9.25 -22.66 -10.63
CA GLU A 224 -8.88 -24.08 -10.58
C GLU A 224 -9.15 -24.72 -9.22
N PHE A 225 -8.94 -23.99 -8.10
CA PHE A 225 -8.98 -24.55 -6.75
C PHE A 225 -10.20 -24.14 -5.92
N HIS A 226 -11.00 -23.19 -6.39
CA HIS A 226 -12.24 -22.80 -5.71
C HIS A 226 -13.50 -23.10 -6.55
N LEU A 227 -13.43 -22.94 -7.87
CA LEU A 227 -14.58 -23.13 -8.76
C LEU A 227 -14.58 -24.49 -9.45
N ASP A 228 -13.54 -24.80 -10.25
CA ASP A 228 -13.53 -26.03 -11.08
C ASP A 228 -13.31 -27.29 -10.24
N ASN A 229 -12.38 -27.24 -9.29
CA ASN A 229 -12.04 -28.34 -8.38
C ASN A 229 -11.86 -27.81 -6.95
N PRO A 230 -12.95 -27.53 -6.21
CA PRO A 230 -12.84 -27.02 -4.85
C PRO A 230 -11.97 -27.91 -3.97
N ASP A 231 -10.89 -27.36 -3.44
CA ASP A 231 -10.01 -28.04 -2.50
C ASP A 231 -10.41 -27.66 -1.06
N PRO A 232 -10.76 -28.64 -0.21
CA PRO A 232 -11.15 -28.38 1.17
C PRO A 232 -10.10 -27.58 1.97
N TYR A 233 -8.80 -27.80 1.71
CA TYR A 233 -7.74 -27.05 2.37
C TYR A 233 -7.86 -25.56 2.10
N PHE A 234 -7.99 -25.14 0.82
CA PHE A 234 -8.17 -23.74 0.48
C PHE A 234 -9.48 -23.17 0.99
N THR A 235 -10.57 -23.93 0.90
CA THR A 235 -11.89 -23.52 1.36
C THR A 235 -11.90 -23.26 2.87
N ASP A 236 -11.34 -24.15 3.67
CA ASP A 236 -11.25 -23.99 5.13
C ASP A 236 -10.31 -22.86 5.52
N TYR A 237 -9.20 -22.72 4.80
CA TYR A 237 -8.25 -21.63 5.02
C TYR A 237 -8.89 -20.26 4.80
N VAL A 238 -9.55 -20.06 3.64
CA VAL A 238 -10.12 -18.75 3.31
C VAL A 238 -11.30 -18.37 4.19
N ARG A 239 -12.06 -19.33 4.69
CA ARG A 239 -13.13 -19.07 5.66
C ARG A 239 -12.62 -18.52 6.99
N LYS A 240 -11.46 -18.98 7.44
CA LYS A 240 -10.91 -18.68 8.77
C LYS A 240 -9.95 -17.50 8.78
N PHE A 241 -9.15 -17.34 7.72
CA PHE A 241 -8.01 -16.45 7.72
C PHE A 241 -8.10 -15.29 6.70
N THR A 242 -9.22 -15.18 5.97
CA THR A 242 -9.44 -14.11 5.00
C THR A 242 -10.81 -13.46 5.19
N ASP A 243 -11.03 -12.35 4.49
CA ASP A 243 -12.31 -11.66 4.44
C ASP A 243 -13.27 -12.22 3.37
N LEU A 244 -12.86 -13.23 2.62
CA LEU A 244 -13.65 -13.77 1.51
C LEU A 244 -15.08 -14.16 1.89
N PRO A 245 -15.40 -14.74 3.07
CA PRO A 245 -16.79 -15.04 3.46
C PRO A 245 -17.58 -13.83 3.95
N MET A 246 -16.94 -12.67 4.14
CA MET A 246 -17.61 -11.50 4.70
C MET A 246 -18.55 -10.83 3.69
N LEU A 247 -19.61 -10.21 4.21
CA LEU A 247 -20.63 -9.57 3.38
C LEU A 247 -20.30 -8.12 3.07
N VAL A 248 -20.49 -7.75 1.82
CA VAL A 248 -20.34 -6.39 1.29
C VAL A 248 -21.69 -5.91 0.79
N CYS A 249 -22.07 -4.69 1.17
CA CYS A 249 -23.23 -4.01 0.62
C CYS A 249 -22.95 -3.55 -0.82
N LEU A 250 -23.94 -3.62 -1.66
CA LEU A 250 -23.88 -3.08 -3.02
C LEU A 250 -24.69 -1.79 -3.10
N ASP A 251 -24.04 -0.73 -3.56
CA ASP A 251 -24.65 0.58 -3.74
C ASP A 251 -25.15 0.74 -5.17
N LYS A 252 -26.40 1.20 -5.34
CA LYS A 252 -26.98 1.45 -6.66
C LYS A 252 -26.33 2.68 -7.29
N ARG A 253 -25.84 2.56 -8.54
CA ARG A 253 -25.30 3.70 -9.28
C ARG A 253 -26.41 4.69 -9.66
N ALA A 254 -26.15 5.98 -9.43
CA ALA A 254 -27.08 7.03 -9.80
C ALA A 254 -27.35 7.01 -11.32
N GLY A 255 -28.63 6.91 -11.69
CA GLY A 255 -29.06 6.95 -13.08
C GLY A 255 -28.72 5.74 -13.96
N LYS A 256 -28.22 4.64 -13.36
CA LYS A 256 -27.91 3.39 -14.07
C LYS A 256 -28.59 2.20 -13.39
N ASP A 257 -28.89 1.17 -14.17
CA ASP A 257 -29.39 -0.10 -13.62
C ASP A 257 -28.24 -1.05 -13.33
N ALA A 258 -27.32 -0.58 -12.49
CA ALA A 258 -26.13 -1.30 -12.08
C ALA A 258 -25.72 -0.90 -10.66
N TYR A 259 -24.88 -1.74 -10.04
CA TYR A 259 -24.41 -1.55 -8.69
C TYR A 259 -22.87 -1.40 -8.70
N VAL A 260 -22.34 -0.88 -7.61
CA VAL A 260 -20.91 -0.84 -7.29
C VAL A 260 -20.70 -1.44 -5.90
N ALA A 261 -19.49 -1.94 -5.64
CA ALA A 261 -19.11 -2.37 -4.32
C ALA A 261 -19.16 -1.20 -3.33
N GLY A 262 -19.94 -1.36 -2.27
CA GLY A 262 -20.05 -0.42 -1.18
C GLY A 262 -19.21 -0.82 0.04
N ARG A 263 -19.68 -0.48 1.22
CA ARG A 263 -19.02 -0.81 2.47
C ARG A 263 -19.26 -2.26 2.91
N THR A 264 -18.36 -2.78 3.72
CA THR A 264 -18.58 -4.06 4.41
C THR A 264 -19.78 -3.95 5.34
N LEU A 265 -20.66 -4.96 5.33
CA LEU A 265 -21.78 -5.05 6.26
C LEU A 265 -21.24 -5.23 7.68
N ARG A 266 -21.84 -4.54 8.65
CA ARG A 266 -21.45 -4.58 10.05
C ARG A 266 -22.59 -5.12 10.92
N ALA A 267 -22.24 -5.70 12.06
CA ALA A 267 -23.22 -6.18 13.02
C ALA A 267 -24.20 -5.08 13.47
N SER A 268 -23.74 -3.82 13.53
CA SER A 268 -24.59 -2.67 13.83
C SER A 268 -25.72 -2.43 12.83
N ASP A 269 -25.59 -2.93 11.61
CA ASP A 269 -26.61 -2.79 10.57
C ASP A 269 -27.78 -3.76 10.76
N LEU A 270 -27.56 -4.82 11.55
CA LEU A 270 -28.54 -5.87 11.80
C LEU A 270 -29.25 -5.65 13.14
N GLU A 271 -30.57 -5.63 13.15
CA GLU A 271 -31.37 -5.39 14.37
C GLU A 271 -30.98 -6.38 15.50
N ALA A 272 -30.73 -7.62 15.16
CA ALA A 272 -30.37 -8.67 16.13
C ALA A 272 -29.04 -8.42 16.86
N TYR A 273 -28.10 -7.74 16.20
CA TYR A 273 -26.72 -7.53 16.68
C TYR A 273 -26.39 -6.07 16.95
N ALA A 274 -27.30 -5.14 16.69
CA ALA A 274 -27.05 -3.70 16.81
C ALA A 274 -26.62 -3.25 18.21
N LYS A 275 -27.03 -3.97 19.24
CA LYS A 275 -26.71 -3.67 20.65
C LYS A 275 -25.46 -4.42 21.16
N ALA A 276 -24.84 -5.25 20.37
CA ALA A 276 -23.61 -5.95 20.74
C ALA A 276 -22.48 -4.95 20.94
N GLY A 277 -21.57 -5.23 21.87
CA GLY A 277 -20.36 -4.43 22.04
C GLY A 277 -19.57 -4.32 20.74
N ASN A 278 -18.99 -3.17 20.43
CA ASN A 278 -18.22 -2.91 19.19
C ASN A 278 -18.93 -3.33 17.90
N SER A 279 -20.25 -3.37 17.85
CA SER A 279 -21.04 -3.85 16.71
C SER A 279 -20.68 -3.12 15.39
N GLN A 280 -20.26 -1.86 15.45
CA GLN A 280 -19.81 -1.07 14.29
C GLN A 280 -18.51 -1.58 13.66
N TRP A 281 -17.77 -2.45 14.36
CA TRP A 281 -16.53 -3.04 13.87
C TRP A 281 -16.64 -4.53 13.56
N LYS A 282 -17.66 -5.22 14.10
CA LYS A 282 -17.88 -6.66 13.89
C LYS A 282 -18.38 -6.90 12.46
N THR A 283 -17.71 -7.78 11.73
CA THR A 283 -18.06 -8.18 10.37
C THR A 283 -19.16 -9.22 10.38
N VAL A 284 -19.87 -9.35 9.27
CA VAL A 284 -20.99 -10.27 9.11
C VAL A 284 -20.68 -11.27 7.99
N VAL A 285 -21.04 -12.52 8.21
CA VAL A 285 -21.02 -13.60 7.22
C VAL A 285 -22.43 -14.13 6.99
N TRP A 286 -22.62 -14.95 5.96
CA TRP A 286 -23.86 -15.70 5.78
C TRP A 286 -23.68 -17.13 6.30
N ASP A 287 -24.47 -17.54 7.28
CA ASP A 287 -24.43 -18.90 7.78
C ASP A 287 -25.25 -19.84 6.88
N GLU A 288 -24.60 -20.87 6.34
CA GLU A 288 -25.24 -21.87 5.49
C GLU A 288 -26.30 -22.69 6.22
N THR A 289 -26.12 -22.91 7.53
CA THR A 289 -26.98 -23.77 8.32
C THR A 289 -28.32 -23.12 8.63
N SER A 290 -28.29 -21.86 9.02
CA SER A 290 -29.51 -21.10 9.35
C SER A 290 -30.09 -20.34 8.16
N ASP A 291 -29.34 -20.27 7.03
CA ASP A 291 -29.61 -19.43 5.86
C ASP A 291 -29.88 -17.97 6.25
N ALA A 292 -29.04 -17.43 7.13
CA ALA A 292 -29.20 -16.10 7.72
C ALA A 292 -27.84 -15.44 8.01
N PRO A 293 -27.80 -14.08 8.15
CA PRO A 293 -26.60 -13.39 8.59
C PRO A 293 -26.19 -13.78 10.01
N ALA A 294 -24.90 -13.98 10.23
CA ALA A 294 -24.27 -14.29 11.51
C ALA A 294 -23.00 -13.46 11.72
N VAL A 295 -22.58 -13.30 12.98
CA VAL A 295 -21.41 -12.50 13.35
C VAL A 295 -20.33 -13.42 13.91
N PRO A 296 -19.33 -13.84 13.11
CA PRO A 296 -18.33 -14.82 13.54
C PRO A 296 -17.45 -14.24 14.64
N GLN A 297 -17.17 -15.03 15.66
CA GLN A 297 -16.17 -14.69 16.68
C GLN A 297 -14.77 -14.56 16.04
N GLY A 298 -13.90 -13.75 16.66
CA GLY A 298 -12.53 -13.56 16.20
C GLY A 298 -12.35 -12.49 15.11
N SER A 299 -13.44 -11.87 14.63
CA SER A 299 -13.36 -10.72 13.73
C SER A 299 -12.84 -9.47 14.47
N ILE A 300 -12.49 -8.43 13.70
CA ILE A 300 -11.82 -7.22 14.23
C ILE A 300 -12.54 -6.57 15.43
N GLY A 301 -13.86 -6.60 15.48
CA GLY A 301 -14.64 -6.03 16.57
C GLY A 301 -14.48 -6.74 17.90
N TYR A 302 -13.99 -7.97 17.91
CA TYR A 302 -13.74 -8.76 19.12
C TYR A 302 -12.34 -8.56 19.70
N ARG A 303 -11.42 -7.92 18.99
CA ARG A 303 -10.03 -7.72 19.44
C ARG A 303 -9.91 -6.93 20.73
N TRP A 304 -10.85 -6.06 20.99
CA TRP A 304 -10.86 -5.21 22.18
C TRP A 304 -11.80 -5.72 23.27
N GLU A 305 -12.39 -6.89 23.06
CA GLU A 305 -13.21 -7.56 24.06
C GLU A 305 -12.36 -8.60 24.79
N GLN A 306 -12.25 -8.46 26.09
CA GLN A 306 -11.68 -9.52 26.93
C GLN A 306 -12.76 -10.56 27.17
N GLU A 307 -12.45 -11.81 26.85
CA GLU A 307 -13.29 -12.94 27.22
C GLU A 307 -13.29 -13.09 28.75
N ALA A 308 -14.31 -13.75 29.29
CA ALA A 308 -14.48 -13.95 30.73
C ALA A 308 -13.30 -14.71 31.41
N ASN A 309 -12.51 -15.44 30.62
CA ASN A 309 -11.28 -16.12 31.03
C ASN A 309 -10.00 -15.27 30.85
N GLY A 310 -10.12 -14.03 30.39
CA GLY A 310 -9.00 -13.12 30.14
C GLY A 310 -8.31 -13.31 28.79
N ASP A 311 -8.81 -14.16 27.91
CA ASP A 311 -8.29 -14.31 26.56
C ASP A 311 -8.72 -13.10 25.71
N GLU A 312 -7.79 -12.58 24.92
CA GLU A 312 -8.08 -11.56 23.91
C GLU A 312 -8.70 -12.20 22.66
N GLY A 313 -9.50 -11.44 21.93
CA GLY A 313 -10.06 -11.88 20.65
C GLY A 313 -8.96 -12.30 19.66
N LYS A 314 -9.15 -13.42 19.00
CA LYS A 314 -8.19 -13.95 18.03
C LYS A 314 -8.31 -13.25 16.68
N TRP A 315 -7.24 -13.30 15.91
CA TRP A 315 -7.18 -12.67 14.58
C TRP A 315 -7.89 -13.46 13.47
N ASN A 316 -8.21 -14.70 13.68
CA ASN A 316 -8.91 -15.56 12.75
C ASN A 316 -10.39 -15.65 13.10
N THR A 317 -11.25 -15.67 12.11
CA THR A 317 -12.67 -15.97 12.31
C THR A 317 -12.84 -17.40 12.78
N LEU A 318 -13.76 -17.60 13.72
CA LEU A 318 -14.15 -18.91 14.20
C LEU A 318 -15.52 -19.25 13.63
N GLU A 319 -15.78 -20.54 13.45
CA GLU A 319 -17.08 -21.05 13.01
C GLU A 319 -18.10 -21.09 14.18
N ILE A 320 -18.13 -20.00 14.93
CA ILE A 320 -19.01 -19.77 16.09
C ILE A 320 -19.52 -18.34 15.99
N ASP A 321 -20.82 -18.16 16.11
CA ASP A 321 -21.42 -16.82 16.27
C ASP A 321 -21.05 -16.25 17.64
N GLY A 322 -20.36 -15.11 17.64
CA GLY A 322 -19.78 -14.53 18.84
C GLY A 322 -20.81 -13.96 19.84
N GLU A 323 -22.03 -13.69 19.38
CA GLU A 323 -23.09 -13.14 20.24
C GLU A 323 -24.01 -14.21 20.78
N THR A 324 -24.25 -15.27 20.00
CA THR A 324 -25.17 -16.36 20.38
C THR A 324 -24.45 -17.62 20.87
N GLY A 325 -23.14 -17.75 20.59
CA GLY A 325 -22.35 -18.94 20.91
C GLY A 325 -22.73 -20.18 20.10
N LYS A 326 -23.53 -20.04 19.03
CA LYS A 326 -23.93 -21.14 18.17
C LYS A 326 -22.90 -21.42 17.11
N ASP A 327 -22.75 -22.67 16.72
CA ASP A 327 -21.96 -23.07 15.57
C ASP A 327 -22.57 -22.46 14.31
N ILE A 328 -21.71 -21.94 13.44
CA ILE A 328 -22.06 -21.37 12.13
C ILE A 328 -21.17 -21.96 11.06
N HIS A 329 -21.64 -21.94 9.81
CA HIS A 329 -20.86 -22.36 8.67
C HIS A 329 -20.84 -21.23 7.62
N PRO A 330 -19.79 -20.39 7.62
CA PRO A 330 -19.71 -19.24 6.72
C PRO A 330 -19.72 -19.63 5.25
N ARG A 331 -20.70 -19.15 4.51
CA ARG A 331 -20.84 -19.38 3.07
C ARG A 331 -19.84 -18.50 2.30
N LEU A 332 -19.11 -19.10 1.35
CA LEU A 332 -18.19 -18.37 0.50
C LEU A 332 -18.90 -17.72 -0.70
N SER A 333 -19.83 -18.43 -1.35
CA SER A 333 -20.47 -17.96 -2.58
C SER A 333 -21.98 -18.08 -2.53
N PHE A 334 -22.67 -17.17 -3.18
CA PHE A 334 -24.12 -17.19 -3.37
C PHE A 334 -24.56 -17.78 -4.71
N ILE A 335 -23.65 -18.31 -5.55
CA ILE A 335 -23.97 -18.80 -6.89
C ILE A 335 -25.17 -19.78 -6.85
N ASP A 336 -25.21 -20.70 -5.89
CA ASP A 336 -26.27 -21.72 -5.79
C ASP A 336 -27.42 -21.33 -4.86
N SER A 337 -27.38 -20.15 -4.25
CA SER A 337 -28.33 -19.76 -3.19
C SER A 337 -28.78 -18.30 -3.25
N SER A 338 -28.45 -17.60 -4.33
CA SER A 338 -28.79 -16.18 -4.49
C SER A 338 -30.28 -15.94 -4.62
N ASP A 339 -30.75 -14.80 -4.12
CA ASP A 339 -32.10 -14.32 -4.36
C ASP A 339 -32.24 -13.79 -5.78
N GLU A 340 -31.18 -13.13 -6.27
CA GLU A 340 -31.10 -12.59 -7.62
C GLU A 340 -29.64 -12.42 -8.06
N VAL A 341 -29.45 -12.15 -9.33
CA VAL A 341 -28.15 -11.78 -9.92
C VAL A 341 -28.27 -10.34 -10.44
N VAL A 342 -27.33 -9.49 -10.06
CA VAL A 342 -27.32 -8.08 -10.45
C VAL A 342 -26.11 -7.72 -11.28
N ALA A 343 -26.23 -6.64 -12.06
CA ALA A 343 -25.09 -6.07 -12.79
C ALA A 343 -24.19 -5.26 -11.83
N LEU A 344 -22.96 -5.68 -11.68
CA LEU A 344 -21.91 -4.97 -10.94
C LEU A 344 -20.99 -4.24 -11.92
N ASN A 345 -20.76 -2.97 -11.69
CA ASN A 345 -19.75 -2.21 -12.42
C ASN A 345 -18.42 -2.28 -11.65
N VAL A 346 -17.40 -2.85 -12.28
CA VAL A 346 -16.03 -2.90 -11.78
C VAL A 346 -15.13 -1.98 -12.60
N PRO A 347 -14.09 -1.35 -12.01
CA PRO A 347 -13.15 -0.52 -12.75
C PRO A 347 -12.44 -1.32 -13.86
N TYR A 348 -12.24 -0.69 -15.01
CA TYR A 348 -11.47 -1.26 -16.11
C TYR A 348 -10.05 -0.70 -16.09
N PHE A 349 -9.07 -1.58 -15.89
CA PHE A 349 -7.65 -1.21 -15.79
C PHE A 349 -6.86 -1.44 -17.08
N GLY A 350 -7.52 -1.84 -18.16
CA GLY A 350 -6.86 -2.21 -19.43
C GLY A 350 -6.59 -1.05 -20.37
N ASP A 351 -6.96 0.19 -20.03
CA ASP A 351 -6.77 1.38 -20.87
C ASP A 351 -5.74 2.31 -20.23
N GLU A 352 -4.65 2.59 -20.96
CA GLU A 352 -3.57 3.46 -20.49
C GLU A 352 -4.03 4.93 -20.28
N SER A 353 -5.16 5.31 -20.83
CA SER A 353 -5.75 6.65 -20.67
C SER A 353 -6.50 6.83 -19.33
N ILE A 354 -6.76 5.73 -18.60
CA ILE A 354 -7.50 5.78 -17.34
C ILE A 354 -6.54 6.06 -16.19
N PRO A 355 -6.79 7.08 -15.36
CA PRO A 355 -6.03 7.28 -14.13
C PRO A 355 -6.09 6.03 -13.24
N LEU A 356 -4.95 5.59 -12.72
CA LEU A 356 -4.83 4.43 -11.81
C LEU A 356 -5.67 4.56 -10.53
N PHE A 357 -6.08 5.80 -10.19
CA PHE A 357 -6.99 6.10 -9.10
C PHE A 357 -8.09 7.03 -9.62
N PRO A 358 -9.12 6.49 -10.29
CA PRO A 358 -10.27 7.31 -10.60
C PRO A 358 -10.91 7.73 -9.27
N GLY A 359 -10.72 8.96 -8.89
CA GLY A 359 -11.41 9.53 -7.73
C GLY A 359 -12.93 9.59 -7.90
N ASN A 360 -13.40 9.26 -9.09
CA ASN A 360 -14.80 9.16 -9.44
C ASN A 360 -14.99 8.11 -10.54
N THR A 361 -15.70 7.03 -10.21
CA THR A 361 -16.05 5.97 -11.17
C THR A 361 -17.23 6.35 -12.06
N ASP A 362 -17.85 7.52 -11.88
CA ASP A 362 -19.08 7.88 -12.58
C ASP A 362 -18.87 8.11 -14.07
N ASP A 363 -17.69 8.56 -14.48
CA ASP A 363 -17.37 8.89 -15.88
C ASP A 363 -16.28 7.99 -16.51
N GLY A 364 -15.68 7.09 -15.74
CA GLY A 364 -14.65 6.16 -16.22
C GLY A 364 -15.25 4.93 -16.93
N PRO A 365 -14.53 4.30 -17.87
CA PRO A 365 -14.93 3.02 -18.42
C PRO A 365 -14.98 1.96 -17.31
N VAL A 366 -16.06 1.19 -17.33
CA VAL A 366 -16.33 0.12 -16.38
C VAL A 366 -16.60 -1.17 -17.13
N LEU A 367 -16.22 -2.30 -16.51
CA LEU A 367 -16.68 -3.60 -16.94
C LEU A 367 -17.96 -3.93 -16.16
N GLU A 368 -18.96 -4.45 -16.85
CA GLU A 368 -20.16 -4.99 -16.25
C GLU A 368 -19.97 -6.48 -15.99
N ARG A 369 -20.22 -6.90 -14.76
CA ARG A 369 -20.13 -8.28 -14.31
C ARG A 369 -21.41 -8.70 -13.61
N ALA A 370 -21.77 -9.96 -13.74
CA ALA A 370 -22.89 -10.55 -13.01
C ALA A 370 -22.43 -10.99 -11.60
N VAL A 371 -23.16 -10.58 -10.56
CA VAL A 371 -22.85 -10.96 -9.18
C VAL A 371 -24.11 -11.49 -8.50
N PRO A 372 -24.04 -12.68 -7.87
CA PRO A 372 -25.13 -13.21 -7.07
C PRO A 372 -25.25 -12.42 -5.76
N VAL A 373 -26.48 -12.13 -5.36
CA VAL A 373 -26.76 -11.32 -4.18
C VAL A 373 -27.86 -11.90 -3.32
N LYS A 374 -27.88 -11.50 -2.06
CA LYS A 374 -29.01 -11.70 -1.14
C LYS A 374 -29.55 -10.35 -0.65
N ARG A 375 -30.87 -10.33 -0.36
CA ARG A 375 -31.53 -9.18 0.25
C ARG A 375 -31.61 -9.38 1.74
N ILE A 376 -31.21 -8.38 2.50
CA ILE A 376 -31.28 -8.39 3.95
C ILE A 376 -31.98 -7.15 4.49
N LYS A 377 -32.66 -7.32 5.62
CA LYS A 377 -33.22 -6.20 6.37
C LYS A 377 -32.15 -5.61 7.27
N THR A 378 -31.93 -4.33 7.15
CA THR A 378 -31.04 -3.54 8.01
C THR A 378 -31.84 -2.51 8.79
N ALA A 379 -31.21 -1.85 9.75
CA ALA A 379 -31.83 -0.75 10.51
C ALA A 379 -32.23 0.43 9.61
N GLU A 380 -31.58 0.61 8.45
CA GLU A 380 -31.84 1.69 7.51
C GLU A 380 -32.79 1.30 6.36
N GLY A 381 -33.22 0.04 6.30
CA GLY A 381 -34.08 -0.48 5.26
C GLY A 381 -33.59 -1.80 4.69
N GLU A 382 -33.88 -2.06 3.42
CA GLU A 382 -33.38 -3.24 2.72
C GLU A 382 -32.04 -2.96 2.03
N ALA A 383 -31.08 -3.85 2.20
CA ALA A 383 -29.78 -3.79 1.52
C ALA A 383 -29.55 -5.04 0.66
N LEU A 384 -28.88 -4.85 -0.48
CA LEU A 384 -28.32 -5.94 -1.28
C LEU A 384 -26.91 -6.22 -0.79
N VAL A 385 -26.61 -7.49 -0.60
CA VAL A 385 -25.27 -7.94 -0.17
C VAL A 385 -24.76 -9.07 -1.04
N THR A 386 -23.46 -9.11 -1.19
CA THR A 386 -22.74 -10.25 -1.77
C THR A 386 -21.57 -10.61 -0.86
N THR A 387 -20.95 -11.76 -1.07
CA THR A 387 -19.71 -12.10 -0.38
C THR A 387 -18.51 -11.39 -1.02
N VAL A 388 -17.45 -11.18 -0.26
CA VAL A 388 -16.18 -10.72 -0.84
C VAL A 388 -15.68 -11.72 -1.87
N PHE A 389 -15.90 -13.01 -1.68
CA PHE A 389 -15.56 -14.08 -2.64
C PHE A 389 -16.21 -13.86 -4.00
N ASP A 390 -17.53 -13.67 -4.04
CA ASP A 390 -18.27 -13.46 -5.29
C ASP A 390 -17.88 -12.11 -5.94
N LEU A 391 -17.67 -11.08 -5.12
CA LEU A 391 -17.21 -9.78 -5.56
C LEU A 391 -15.80 -9.87 -6.20
N PHE A 392 -14.90 -10.61 -5.55
CA PHE A 392 -13.55 -10.83 -6.06
C PHE A 392 -13.56 -11.67 -7.35
N GLY A 393 -14.39 -12.71 -7.41
CA GLY A 393 -14.60 -13.48 -8.64
C GLY A 393 -15.08 -12.61 -9.80
N ALA A 394 -16.06 -11.75 -9.57
CA ALA A 394 -16.52 -10.79 -10.57
C ALA A 394 -15.44 -9.78 -11.00
N PHE A 395 -14.54 -9.41 -10.08
CA PHE A 395 -13.42 -8.51 -10.38
C PHE A 395 -12.34 -9.20 -11.23
N LEU A 396 -12.10 -10.48 -11.00
CA LEU A 396 -11.12 -11.27 -11.78
C LEU A 396 -11.62 -11.61 -13.19
N GLY A 397 -12.91 -11.70 -13.44
CA GLY A 397 -13.55 -12.02 -14.73
C GLY A 397 -14.34 -13.28 -14.72
#